data_00723ecb0ea37161c97b5bbeb27c50f9
#
_entry.id   00723ecb0ea37161c97b5bbeb27c50f9
#
_cell.length_a   1.000
_cell.length_b   1.000
_cell.length_c   1.000
_cell.angle_alpha   90.00
_cell.angle_beta   90.00
_cell.angle_gamma   90.00
#
_symmetry.space_group_name_H-M   'P 1'
#
loop_
_entity.id
_entity.type
_entity.pdbx_description
1 polymer ?
#
loop_
_entity_poly.entity_id
_entity_poly.type
_entity_poly.pdbx_seq_one_letter_code
_entity_poly.pdbx_strand_id
1 'polypeptide(L)'
;MTSYNVKIDFDGASWSEDLQSAFVAAADYISYVILSDVSDKYADVNDGMGPRWFDDLEISAQIVSIDGVGGVLANAGPTYYRTAELIPFAGQMNFDSADAQRLYDADVTNGTNKWYDTVLHEMIHVLGFGTMWELQGLIANYGTAEAPEYRYTGTLGN
;
A
#
# COMPACT_ATOMS: atom_id res chain seq x y z
N MET A 1 2.35 7.88 23.95
CA MET A 1 1.44 7.26 22.98
C MET A 1 2.29 7.00 21.76
N THR A 2 2.41 5.76 21.38
CA THR A 2 3.04 5.37 20.11
C THR A 2 2.13 5.87 18.99
N SER A 3 2.70 6.36 17.90
CA SER A 3 1.97 6.77 16.71
C SER A 3 1.97 5.61 15.72
N TYR A 4 0.97 5.58 14.85
CA TYR A 4 0.94 4.61 13.75
C TYR A 4 2.19 4.70 12.89
N ASN A 5 2.86 3.57 12.67
CA ASN A 5 4.12 3.48 11.93
C ASN A 5 3.97 2.61 10.67
N VAL A 6 4.55 3.06 9.58
CA VAL A 6 4.70 2.28 8.35
C VAL A 6 6.16 1.99 8.11
N LYS A 7 6.56 0.73 8.24
CA LYS A 7 7.90 0.27 7.91
C LYS A 7 7.94 -0.20 6.47
N ILE A 8 8.94 0.25 5.71
CA ILE A 8 9.15 -0.18 4.32
C ILE A 8 10.43 -1.00 4.24
N ASP A 9 10.32 -2.21 3.73
CA ASP A 9 11.45 -3.06 3.36
C ASP A 9 11.60 -3.05 1.83
N PHE A 10 12.69 -2.50 1.33
CA PHE A 10 13.00 -2.43 -0.09
C PHE A 10 13.69 -3.70 -0.54
N ASP A 11 13.01 -4.53 -1.31
CA ASP A 11 13.52 -5.79 -1.81
C ASP A 11 14.15 -5.64 -3.20
N GLY A 12 15.32 -6.25 -3.38
CA GLY A 12 16.09 -6.18 -4.61
C GLY A 12 17.05 -4.99 -4.70
N ALA A 13 17.87 -4.96 -5.76
CA ALA A 13 18.97 -4.00 -5.94
C ALA A 13 18.58 -2.76 -6.77
N SER A 14 17.32 -2.64 -7.19
CA SER A 14 16.89 -1.60 -8.13
C SER A 14 16.48 -0.27 -7.48
N TRP A 15 16.62 -0.14 -6.17
CA TRP A 15 16.19 1.02 -5.40
C TRP A 15 17.30 2.06 -5.25
N SER A 16 17.12 3.24 -5.84
CA SER A 16 17.93 4.43 -5.54
C SER A 16 17.36 5.17 -4.32
N GLU A 17 18.19 5.99 -3.65
CA GLU A 17 17.73 6.88 -2.57
C GLU A 17 16.62 7.82 -3.06
N ASP A 18 16.70 8.27 -4.29
CA ASP A 18 15.72 9.14 -4.93
C ASP A 18 14.34 8.47 -5.02
N LEU A 19 14.27 7.23 -5.48
CA LEU A 19 13.01 6.47 -5.54
C LEU A 19 12.46 6.17 -4.15
N GLN A 20 13.33 5.84 -3.18
CA GLN A 20 12.94 5.56 -1.80
C GLN A 20 12.37 6.78 -1.08
N SER A 21 12.80 7.99 -1.43
CA SER A 21 12.38 9.23 -0.76
C SER A 21 10.86 9.43 -0.79
N ALA A 22 10.19 9.03 -1.86
CA ALA A 22 8.74 9.10 -1.97
C ALA A 22 8.01 8.17 -0.98
N PHE A 23 8.59 7.00 -0.69
CA PHE A 23 8.04 6.07 0.30
C PHE A 23 8.16 6.61 1.72
N VAL A 24 9.31 7.22 2.05
CA VAL A 24 9.50 7.86 3.36
C VAL A 24 8.47 8.96 3.54
N ALA A 25 8.32 9.85 2.54
CA ALA A 25 7.34 10.92 2.60
C ALA A 25 5.88 10.42 2.68
N ALA A 26 5.54 9.35 1.97
CA ALA A 26 4.21 8.75 2.03
C ALA A 26 3.94 8.06 3.39
N ALA A 27 4.93 7.34 3.94
CA ALA A 27 4.84 6.73 5.26
C ALA A 27 4.69 7.77 6.36
N ASP A 28 5.46 8.86 6.30
CA ASP A 28 5.35 9.99 7.23
C ASP A 28 3.97 10.65 7.15
N TYR A 29 3.43 10.83 5.94
CA TYR A 29 2.08 11.38 5.76
C TYR A 29 1.01 10.47 6.37
N ILE A 30 1.09 9.16 6.14
CA ILE A 30 0.17 8.17 6.73
C ILE A 30 0.27 8.18 8.26
N SER A 31 1.49 8.18 8.82
CA SER A 31 1.72 8.25 10.26
C SER A 31 1.20 9.57 10.87
N TYR A 32 1.16 10.64 10.10
CA TYR A 32 0.59 11.92 10.53
C TYR A 32 -0.94 11.92 10.54
N VAL A 33 -1.59 11.24 9.58
CA VAL A 33 -3.07 11.26 9.47
C VAL A 33 -3.73 10.16 10.29
N ILE A 34 -3.06 9.04 10.56
CA ILE A 34 -3.57 7.99 11.42
C ILE A 34 -3.13 8.28 12.86
N LEU A 35 -4.08 8.73 13.68
CA LEU A 35 -3.81 9.22 15.04
C LEU A 35 -3.81 8.13 16.10
N SER A 36 -4.22 6.91 15.74
CA SER A 36 -4.34 5.79 16.68
C SER A 36 -3.37 4.69 16.30
N ASP A 37 -2.60 4.29 17.29
CA ASP A 37 -1.81 3.07 17.30
C ASP A 37 -2.71 1.83 17.23
N VAL A 38 -2.21 0.74 16.66
CA VAL A 38 -2.90 -0.55 16.65
C VAL A 38 -2.09 -1.61 17.39
N SER A 39 -2.72 -2.67 17.85
CA SER A 39 -2.05 -3.69 18.66
C SER A 39 -0.98 -4.42 17.85
N ASP A 40 0.22 -4.59 18.44
CA ASP A 40 1.29 -5.40 17.87
C ASP A 40 0.80 -6.81 17.51
N LYS A 41 1.32 -7.33 16.42
CA LYS A 41 0.99 -8.66 15.94
C LYS A 41 2.22 -9.56 15.90
N TYR A 42 2.18 -10.69 16.62
CA TYR A 42 3.17 -11.75 16.45
C TYR A 42 2.73 -12.72 15.37
N ALA A 43 3.49 -12.88 14.31
CA ALA A 43 3.15 -13.72 13.18
C ALA A 43 4.38 -14.19 12.40
N ASP A 44 4.21 -15.27 11.63
CA ASP A 44 5.08 -15.65 10.52
C ASP A 44 4.38 -15.32 9.20
N VAL A 45 5.00 -14.47 8.41
CA VAL A 45 4.47 -14.05 7.10
C VAL A 45 5.12 -14.80 5.94
N ASN A 46 5.82 -15.89 6.23
CA ASN A 46 6.47 -16.77 5.25
C ASN A 46 7.46 -16.05 4.31
N ASP A 47 8.11 -15.01 4.79
CA ASP A 47 9.14 -14.25 4.07
C ASP A 47 10.57 -14.79 4.26
N GLY A 48 10.69 -15.91 4.95
CA GLY A 48 11.97 -16.56 5.28
C GLY A 48 12.66 -16.02 6.53
N MET A 49 12.14 -14.98 7.17
CA MET A 49 12.68 -14.43 8.42
C MET A 49 12.11 -15.13 9.67
N GLY A 50 11.06 -15.93 9.50
CA GLY A 50 10.36 -16.62 10.58
C GLY A 50 9.46 -15.69 11.42
N PRO A 51 8.83 -16.26 12.48
CA PRO A 51 7.89 -15.54 13.32
C PRO A 51 8.54 -14.34 14.03
N ARG A 52 7.90 -13.17 13.96
CA ARG A 52 8.34 -11.94 14.62
C ARG A 52 7.16 -11.03 15.00
N TRP A 53 7.48 -9.97 15.73
CA TRP A 53 6.52 -8.92 16.03
C TRP A 53 6.44 -7.92 14.88
N PHE A 54 5.21 -7.56 14.55
CA PHE A 54 4.83 -6.45 13.68
C PHE A 54 4.18 -5.39 14.55
N ASP A 55 4.71 -4.19 14.53
CA ASP A 55 4.13 -3.04 15.22
C ASP A 55 2.79 -2.68 14.54
N ASP A 56 2.76 -1.76 13.59
CA ASP A 56 1.52 -1.42 12.89
C ASP A 56 1.44 -2.05 11.50
N LEU A 57 2.27 -1.59 10.56
CA LEU A 57 2.27 -2.04 9.17
C LEU A 57 3.69 -2.17 8.63
N GLU A 58 4.01 -3.33 8.06
CA GLU A 58 5.25 -3.58 7.32
C GLU A 58 4.95 -3.86 5.85
N ILE A 59 5.63 -3.17 4.95
CA ILE A 59 5.42 -3.25 3.50
C ILE A 59 6.71 -3.70 2.83
N SER A 60 6.65 -4.79 2.06
CA SER A 60 7.70 -5.16 1.11
C SER A 60 7.46 -4.43 -0.20
N ALA A 61 8.42 -3.60 -0.65
CA ALA A 61 8.36 -2.88 -1.90
C ALA A 61 9.36 -3.46 -2.92
N GLN A 62 8.90 -3.76 -4.12
CA GLN A 62 9.68 -4.36 -5.20
C GLN A 62 9.57 -3.58 -6.50
N ILE A 63 10.66 -3.52 -7.27
CA ILE A 63 10.64 -3.09 -8.67
C ILE A 63 10.78 -4.33 -9.54
N VAL A 64 9.71 -4.64 -10.30
CA VAL A 64 9.57 -5.86 -11.09
C VAL A 64 9.09 -5.53 -12.50
N SER A 65 9.24 -6.46 -13.44
CA SER A 65 8.63 -6.30 -14.76
C SER A 65 7.14 -6.63 -14.66
N ILE A 66 6.27 -5.68 -15.00
CA ILE A 66 4.81 -5.87 -15.06
C ILE A 66 4.37 -5.96 -16.52
N ASP A 67 4.16 -4.84 -17.20
CA ASP A 67 3.68 -4.82 -18.59
C ASP A 67 4.39 -3.77 -19.48
N GLY A 68 5.38 -3.09 -18.92
CA GLY A 68 6.23 -2.13 -19.63
C GLY A 68 5.69 -0.70 -19.62
N VAL A 69 6.35 0.16 -20.40
CA VAL A 69 6.15 1.61 -20.32
C VAL A 69 4.72 2.05 -20.52
N GLY A 70 4.16 2.72 -19.52
CA GLY A 70 2.88 3.44 -19.60
C GLY A 70 1.64 2.56 -19.45
N GLY A 71 1.80 1.28 -19.11
CA GLY A 71 0.71 0.38 -18.76
C GLY A 71 0.34 0.48 -17.28
N VAL A 72 0.34 -0.66 -16.58
CA VAL A 72 0.15 -0.72 -15.12
C VAL A 72 1.42 -0.21 -14.44
N LEU A 73 1.35 0.94 -13.80
CA LEU A 73 2.52 1.57 -13.13
C LEU A 73 2.95 0.80 -11.90
N ALA A 74 1.97 0.30 -11.14
CA ALA A 74 2.17 -0.44 -9.91
C ALA A 74 0.93 -1.25 -9.56
N ASN A 75 1.08 -2.16 -8.59
CA ASN A 75 -0.01 -2.82 -7.90
C ASN A 75 0.38 -3.06 -6.44
N ALA A 76 -0.61 -3.04 -5.55
CA ALA A 76 -0.38 -3.23 -4.14
C ALA A 76 -1.60 -3.81 -3.41
N GLY A 77 -1.35 -4.35 -2.24
CA GLY A 77 -2.40 -4.81 -1.35
C GLY A 77 -1.86 -5.44 -0.07
N PRO A 78 -2.74 -5.65 0.92
CA PRO A 78 -2.40 -6.36 2.13
C PRO A 78 -2.14 -7.84 1.81
N THR A 79 -1.11 -8.40 2.45
CA THR A 79 -0.81 -9.84 2.41
C THR A 79 -1.31 -10.54 3.67
N TYR A 80 -1.25 -9.85 4.80
CA TYR A 80 -1.75 -10.35 6.08
C TYR A 80 -2.47 -9.25 6.86
N TYR A 81 -3.47 -9.65 7.65
CA TYR A 81 -4.26 -8.73 8.46
C TYR A 81 -4.58 -9.31 9.84
N ARG A 82 -4.85 -8.43 10.82
CA ARG A 82 -5.36 -8.79 12.14
C ARG A 82 -6.79 -9.26 11.99
N THR A 83 -7.05 -10.52 12.33
CA THR A 83 -8.34 -11.16 12.03
C THR A 83 -9.51 -10.63 12.86
N ALA A 84 -9.25 -10.08 14.04
CA ALA A 84 -10.30 -9.52 14.90
C ALA A 84 -10.75 -8.12 14.42
N GLU A 85 -9.78 -7.28 14.04
CA GLU A 85 -9.99 -5.88 13.65
C GLU A 85 -10.14 -5.72 12.12
N LEU A 86 -9.74 -6.73 11.33
CA LEU A 86 -9.65 -6.69 9.87
C LEU A 86 -8.74 -5.54 9.39
N ILE A 87 -7.63 -5.31 10.10
CA ILE A 87 -6.64 -4.28 9.79
C ILE A 87 -5.35 -4.94 9.31
N PRO A 88 -4.79 -4.57 8.15
CA PRO A 88 -3.51 -5.07 7.66
C PRO A 88 -2.36 -4.83 8.64
N PHE A 89 -1.42 -5.77 8.70
CA PHE A 89 -0.14 -5.61 9.39
C PHE A 89 1.06 -5.94 8.49
N ALA A 90 0.82 -6.57 7.34
CA ALA A 90 1.83 -6.77 6.31
C ALA A 90 1.21 -6.65 4.92
N GLY A 91 1.98 -6.13 3.97
CA GLY A 91 1.55 -5.97 2.60
C GLY A 91 2.69 -5.88 1.61
N GLN A 92 2.35 -5.81 0.34
CA GLN A 92 3.29 -5.76 -0.77
C GLN A 92 2.93 -4.66 -1.74
N MET A 93 3.96 -4.00 -2.29
CA MET A 93 3.85 -3.04 -3.37
C MET A 93 4.83 -3.44 -4.48
N ASN A 94 4.34 -3.57 -5.72
CA ASN A 94 5.16 -3.87 -6.89
C ASN A 94 5.05 -2.72 -7.88
N PHE A 95 6.18 -2.22 -8.36
CA PHE A 95 6.27 -1.12 -9.33
C PHE A 95 6.89 -1.62 -10.63
N ASP A 96 6.36 -1.17 -11.78
CA ASP A 96 6.91 -1.57 -13.06
C ASP A 96 8.31 -0.98 -13.25
N SER A 97 9.27 -1.85 -13.55
CA SER A 97 10.67 -1.51 -13.75
C SER A 97 10.90 -0.57 -14.93
N ALA A 98 10.00 -0.53 -15.92
CA ALA A 98 10.04 0.37 -17.04
C ALA A 98 9.51 1.77 -16.72
N ASP A 99 8.72 1.92 -15.64
CA ASP A 99 8.03 3.16 -15.29
C ASP A 99 8.60 3.87 -14.05
N ALA A 100 9.09 3.16 -13.05
CA ALA A 100 9.49 3.74 -11.76
C ALA A 100 10.49 4.90 -11.94
N GLN A 101 11.64 4.66 -12.54
CA GLN A 101 12.64 5.71 -12.76
C GLN A 101 12.15 6.79 -13.72
N ARG A 102 11.40 6.41 -14.75
CA ARG A 102 10.83 7.34 -15.74
C ARG A 102 9.85 8.34 -15.12
N LEU A 103 9.02 7.90 -14.18
CA LEU A 103 8.10 8.78 -13.44
C LEU A 103 8.88 9.77 -12.58
N TYR A 104 9.85 9.29 -11.82
CA TYR A 104 10.70 10.15 -11.00
C TYR A 104 11.44 11.21 -11.84
N ASP A 105 12.10 10.81 -12.94
CA ASP A 105 12.83 11.72 -13.81
C ASP A 105 11.91 12.77 -14.44
N ALA A 106 10.68 12.36 -14.79
CA ALA A 106 9.67 13.27 -15.31
C ALA A 106 9.23 14.30 -14.26
N ASP A 107 9.09 13.89 -12.99
CA ASP A 107 8.76 14.78 -11.89
C ASP A 107 9.84 15.82 -11.65
N VAL A 108 11.10 15.40 -11.61
CA VAL A 108 12.26 16.31 -11.50
C VAL A 108 12.29 17.32 -12.64
N THR A 109 12.01 16.86 -13.88
CA THR A 109 12.04 17.71 -15.08
C THR A 109 10.88 18.69 -15.13
N ASN A 110 9.66 18.28 -14.73
CA ASN A 110 8.43 19.03 -14.93
C ASN A 110 7.91 19.69 -13.67
N GLY A 111 8.51 19.44 -12.49
CA GLY A 111 8.02 19.92 -11.19
C GLY A 111 6.68 19.30 -10.81
N THR A 112 6.47 18.03 -11.12
CA THR A 112 5.28 17.25 -10.75
C THR A 112 5.61 16.29 -9.61
N ASN A 113 4.61 15.56 -9.09
CA ASN A 113 4.76 14.60 -7.98
C ASN A 113 4.16 13.23 -8.31
N LYS A 114 4.13 12.85 -9.58
CA LYS A 114 3.47 11.61 -10.03
C LYS A 114 4.03 10.34 -9.38
N TRP A 115 5.36 10.31 -9.18
CA TRP A 115 6.00 9.20 -8.49
C TRP A 115 5.50 9.09 -7.04
N TYR A 116 5.54 10.19 -6.29
CA TYR A 116 4.99 10.26 -4.92
C TYR A 116 3.50 9.91 -4.89
N ASP A 117 2.70 10.48 -5.78
CA ASP A 117 1.26 10.22 -5.85
C ASP A 117 0.97 8.74 -6.12
N THR A 118 1.76 8.09 -6.99
CA THR A 118 1.65 6.66 -7.26
C THR A 118 2.01 5.85 -6.01
N VAL A 119 3.12 6.16 -5.36
CA VAL A 119 3.56 5.47 -4.13
C VAL A 119 2.50 5.60 -3.04
N LEU A 120 1.98 6.81 -2.79
CA LEU A 120 0.94 7.03 -1.78
C LEU A 120 -0.36 6.29 -2.12
N HIS A 121 -0.78 6.30 -3.39
CA HIS A 121 -1.96 5.58 -3.87
C HIS A 121 -1.86 4.08 -3.56
N GLU A 122 -0.74 3.46 -3.91
CA GLU A 122 -0.51 2.04 -3.68
C GLU A 122 -0.40 1.72 -2.17
N MET A 123 0.22 2.60 -1.39
CA MET A 123 0.32 2.44 0.06
C MET A 123 -1.05 2.47 0.74
N ILE A 124 -1.97 3.30 0.26
CA ILE A 124 -3.37 3.34 0.72
C ILE A 124 -4.09 2.00 0.43
N HIS A 125 -3.80 1.34 -0.68
CA HIS A 125 -4.32 0.00 -0.96
C HIS A 125 -3.76 -1.05 0.02
N VAL A 126 -2.50 -0.94 0.43
CA VAL A 126 -1.93 -1.82 1.47
C VAL A 126 -2.60 -1.60 2.83
N LEU A 127 -2.98 -0.37 3.17
CA LEU A 127 -3.78 -0.07 4.37
C LEU A 127 -5.18 -0.69 4.36
N GLY A 128 -5.61 -1.24 3.22
CA GLY A 128 -6.91 -1.89 3.06
C GLY A 128 -7.97 -1.03 2.39
N PHE A 129 -7.66 0.20 2.01
CA PHE A 129 -8.61 1.07 1.32
C PHE A 129 -8.92 0.51 -0.08
N GLY A 130 -10.16 0.17 -0.30
CA GLY A 130 -10.63 -0.52 -1.50
C GLY A 130 -10.41 -2.03 -1.46
N THR A 131 -9.27 -2.49 -1.03
CA THR A 131 -8.85 -3.90 -1.06
C THR A 131 -9.47 -4.77 0.02
N MET A 132 -9.81 -4.19 1.19
CA MET A 132 -10.42 -4.90 2.33
C MET A 132 -11.92 -4.66 2.48
N TRP A 133 -12.52 -3.80 1.68
CA TRP A 133 -13.91 -3.37 1.86
C TRP A 133 -14.93 -4.50 1.77
N GLU A 134 -14.72 -5.49 0.89
CA GLU A 134 -15.58 -6.66 0.80
C GLU A 134 -15.50 -7.50 2.07
N LEU A 135 -14.28 -7.78 2.55
CA LEU A 135 -14.04 -8.54 3.78
C LEU A 135 -14.63 -7.83 5.01
N GLN A 136 -14.55 -6.50 5.03
CA GLN A 136 -15.10 -5.66 6.09
C GLN A 136 -16.61 -5.45 5.99
N GLY A 137 -17.27 -5.96 4.94
CA GLY A 137 -18.71 -5.77 4.72
C GLY A 137 -19.09 -4.33 4.34
N LEU A 138 -18.15 -3.57 3.77
CA LEU A 138 -18.30 -2.16 3.39
C LEU A 138 -18.69 -1.96 1.93
N ILE A 139 -19.02 -3.04 1.22
CA ILE A 139 -19.49 -2.99 -0.17
C ILE A 139 -20.85 -3.68 -0.27
N ALA A 140 -21.78 -3.06 -0.97
CA ALA A 140 -23.03 -3.69 -1.37
C ALA A 140 -23.23 -3.60 -2.89
N ASN A 141 -23.80 -4.65 -3.46
CA ASN A 141 -24.18 -4.67 -4.87
C ASN A 141 -25.60 -4.15 -5.02
N TYR A 142 -25.77 -3.03 -5.74
CA TYR A 142 -27.04 -2.41 -6.10
C TYR A 142 -27.47 -2.75 -7.52
N GLY A 143 -26.65 -3.45 -8.30
CA GLY A 143 -26.93 -3.92 -9.64
C GLY A 143 -27.54 -5.31 -9.67
N THR A 144 -27.52 -5.94 -10.85
CA THR A 144 -27.93 -7.34 -11.07
C THR A 144 -26.75 -8.28 -11.08
N ALA A 145 -26.98 -9.59 -11.17
CA ALA A 145 -25.90 -10.57 -11.30
C ALA A 145 -25.13 -10.41 -12.62
N GLU A 146 -25.83 -9.98 -13.70
CA GLU A 146 -25.25 -9.78 -15.03
C GLU A 146 -24.58 -8.41 -15.19
N ALA A 147 -25.00 -7.41 -14.37
CA ALA A 147 -24.46 -6.05 -14.36
C ALA A 147 -24.32 -5.57 -12.90
N PRO A 148 -23.30 -6.04 -12.18
CA PRO A 148 -23.11 -5.66 -10.78
C PRO A 148 -22.71 -4.17 -10.65
N GLU A 149 -23.30 -3.49 -9.68
CA GLU A 149 -22.99 -2.10 -9.31
C GLU A 149 -22.61 -2.05 -7.84
N TYR A 150 -21.31 -2.12 -7.56
CA TYR A 150 -20.81 -2.09 -6.20
C TYR A 150 -20.68 -0.66 -5.68
N ARG A 151 -21.17 -0.43 -4.46
CA ARG A 151 -21.08 0.87 -3.79
C ARG A 151 -20.51 0.68 -2.38
N TYR A 152 -19.69 1.64 -1.96
CA TYR A 152 -19.24 1.75 -0.59
C TYR A 152 -20.41 2.10 0.34
N THR A 153 -20.50 1.41 1.48
CA THR A 153 -21.61 1.56 2.44
C THR A 153 -21.16 2.00 3.83
N GLY A 154 -19.87 2.32 4.00
CA GLY A 154 -19.35 2.81 5.27
C GLY A 154 -19.89 4.19 5.62
N THR A 155 -20.16 4.41 6.93
CA THR A 155 -20.82 5.62 7.45
C THR A 155 -20.04 6.91 7.27
N LEU A 156 -18.72 6.84 7.10
CA LEU A 156 -17.84 8.01 6.99
C LEU A 156 -17.41 8.33 5.54
N GLY A 157 -17.90 7.60 4.56
CA GLY A 157 -17.54 7.77 3.14
C GLY A 157 -18.69 8.21 2.25
N ASN A 158 -19.84 8.55 2.83
CA ASN A 158 -21.04 9.03 2.12
C ASN A 158 -21.26 10.52 2.33
#